data_92e9376659d8694aa2443c7c64ad0175
#
_entry.id   92e9376659d8694aa2443c7c64ad0175
#
_cell.length_a   1.000
_cell.length_b   1.000
_cell.length_c   1.000
_cell.angle_alpha   90.00
_cell.angle_beta   90.00
_cell.angle_gamma   90.00
#
_symmetry.space_group_name_H-M   'P 1'
#
loop_
_entity.id
_entity.type
_entity.pdbx_description
1 polymer ?
#
loop_
_entity_poly.entity_id
_entity_poly.type
_entity_poly.pdbx_seq_one_letter_code
_entity_poly.pdbx_strand_id
1 'polypeptide(L)'
;MKDVYLFNPEHDLALAHGAHNYTAPPFARQFRHDLRLLPAWVAPADSYIAIPDDCSIDEDSRWLHDRHLDITPIHISKVADVGSCCIHPWGWDATLRYQLLQAGISPDYLPTDEQLDWIRRLSHRRTSIAVHEALGNAFSPCPVELTTAEDVAAFMHSHPGCYLKMPWSGSGKGIYRVIDPTGDNHVPRWIEGALHRQGSLLCEVGLDRVQDFAIECICRDGHAMLMGYSVFDSDFHSQFGSGRVAPMEALHEMLLGMYSDLDPVIGQVLMAIDDLIAPHYNGYLGIDMMLYWDKNGRIALNPCVEVNLRMTMGMVTAAMGSRHGLQGSFTIVASESGHDVELQQNQLK
;
A
#
# COMPACT_ATOMS: atom_id res chain seq x y z
N MET A 1 20.77 15.46 8.71
CA MET A 1 20.48 14.02 8.75
C MET A 1 20.28 13.60 7.30
N LYS A 2 20.81 12.46 6.87
CA LYS A 2 20.64 11.96 5.50
C LYS A 2 19.41 11.05 5.43
N ASP A 3 18.64 11.14 4.34
CA ASP A 3 17.51 10.28 4.11
C ASP A 3 17.95 9.00 3.39
N VAL A 4 17.52 7.84 3.90
CA VAL A 4 17.83 6.53 3.33
C VAL A 4 16.53 5.80 3.04
N TYR A 5 16.27 5.54 1.77
CA TYR A 5 15.09 4.82 1.30
C TYR A 5 15.41 3.35 1.07
N LEU A 6 14.45 2.46 1.26
CA LEU A 6 14.61 1.04 0.93
C LEU A 6 13.28 0.40 0.56
N PHE A 7 13.36 -0.64 -0.29
CA PHE A 7 12.21 -1.38 -0.80
C PHE A 7 12.09 -2.74 -0.11
N ASN A 8 11.09 -2.92 0.76
CA ASN A 8 10.74 -4.18 1.42
C ASN A 8 9.25 -4.51 1.22
N PRO A 9 8.84 -4.89 0.00
CA PRO A 9 7.44 -5.13 -0.36
C PRO A 9 6.80 -6.31 0.37
N GLU A 10 7.60 -7.16 1.00
CA GLU A 10 7.18 -8.26 1.86
C GLU A 10 6.64 -7.80 3.23
N HIS A 11 6.63 -6.50 3.50
CA HIS A 11 6.19 -5.89 4.75
C HIS A 11 4.86 -6.45 5.27
N ASP A 12 3.80 -6.51 4.43
CA ASP A 12 2.49 -7.03 4.84
C ASP A 12 2.55 -8.50 5.30
N LEU A 13 3.41 -9.31 4.67
CA LEU A 13 3.64 -10.71 5.07
C LEU A 13 4.41 -10.79 6.40
N ALA A 14 5.35 -9.88 6.64
CA ALA A 14 6.07 -9.78 7.90
C ALA A 14 5.14 -9.34 9.03
N LEU A 15 4.23 -8.38 8.79
CA LEU A 15 3.18 -8.00 9.75
C LEU A 15 2.23 -9.14 10.07
N ALA A 16 1.82 -9.93 9.06
CA ALA A 16 0.99 -11.12 9.27
C ALA A 16 1.69 -12.16 10.17
N HIS A 17 3.00 -12.38 9.96
CA HIS A 17 3.80 -13.28 10.78
C HIS A 17 4.01 -12.74 12.20
N GLY A 18 4.24 -11.44 12.36
CA GLY A 18 4.31 -10.75 13.66
C GLY A 18 5.58 -10.98 14.48
N ALA A 19 6.61 -11.65 13.95
CA ALA A 19 7.87 -11.89 14.65
C ALA A 19 9.07 -11.33 13.86
N HIS A 20 10.16 -11.02 14.55
CA HIS A 20 11.38 -10.44 13.97
C HIS A 20 12.19 -11.39 13.08
N ASN A 21 11.91 -12.68 13.12
CA ASN A 21 12.64 -13.71 12.37
C ASN A 21 11.88 -14.21 11.12
N TYR A 22 10.98 -13.40 10.58
CA TYR A 22 10.28 -13.77 9.35
C TYR A 22 11.25 -13.88 8.17
N THR A 23 11.08 -14.93 7.37
CA THR A 23 11.80 -15.10 6.11
C THR A 23 10.82 -15.04 4.96
N ALA A 24 10.97 -14.03 4.11
CA ALA A 24 10.12 -13.84 2.95
C ALA A 24 10.25 -15.02 1.96
N PRO A 25 9.14 -15.45 1.34
CA PRO A 25 9.18 -16.50 0.32
C PRO A 25 9.99 -16.06 -0.91
N PRO A 26 10.50 -17.02 -1.71
CA PRO A 26 11.37 -16.72 -2.85
C PRO A 26 10.82 -15.67 -3.80
N PHE A 27 9.53 -15.75 -4.15
CA PHE A 27 8.90 -14.78 -5.05
C PHE A 27 8.93 -13.35 -4.51
N ALA A 28 8.75 -13.15 -3.20
CA ALA A 28 8.76 -11.81 -2.60
C ALA A 28 10.19 -11.26 -2.51
N ARG A 29 11.18 -12.13 -2.26
CA ARG A 29 12.60 -11.74 -2.31
C ARG A 29 13.02 -11.35 -3.71
N GLN A 30 12.58 -12.10 -4.74
CA GLN A 30 12.84 -11.77 -6.13
C GLN A 30 12.20 -10.42 -6.49
N PHE A 31 10.95 -10.21 -6.13
CA PHE A 31 10.25 -8.94 -6.36
C PHE A 31 10.97 -7.76 -5.70
N ARG A 32 11.45 -7.93 -4.45
CA ARG A 32 12.27 -6.92 -3.77
C ARG A 32 13.58 -6.64 -4.52
N HIS A 33 14.26 -7.69 -4.96
CA HIS A 33 15.52 -7.57 -5.69
C HIS A 33 15.34 -6.84 -7.01
N ASP A 34 14.32 -7.22 -7.79
CA ASP A 34 14.08 -6.67 -9.12
C ASP A 34 13.69 -5.20 -9.08
N LEU A 35 12.81 -4.82 -8.14
CA LEU A 35 12.21 -3.49 -8.06
C LEU A 35 12.80 -2.61 -6.93
N ARG A 36 14.00 -2.96 -6.45
CA ARG A 36 14.67 -2.30 -5.31
C ARG A 36 14.81 -0.79 -5.42
N LEU A 37 14.81 -0.25 -6.62
CA LEU A 37 14.98 1.18 -6.88
C LEU A 37 13.66 1.98 -6.95
N LEU A 38 12.49 1.33 -6.81
CA LEU A 38 11.20 2.04 -6.86
C LEU A 38 11.08 3.22 -5.88
N PRO A 39 11.53 3.12 -4.62
CA PRO A 39 11.45 4.25 -3.69
C PRO A 39 12.26 5.47 -4.12
N ALA A 40 13.21 5.33 -5.06
CA ALA A 40 13.98 6.46 -5.58
C ALA A 40 13.11 7.52 -6.27
N TRP A 41 11.95 7.15 -6.83
CA TRP A 41 11.01 8.11 -7.39
C TRP A 41 10.36 9.01 -6.33
N VAL A 42 10.22 8.49 -5.10
CA VAL A 42 9.63 9.21 -3.97
C VAL A 42 10.68 10.00 -3.18
N ALA A 43 11.93 9.54 -3.21
CA ALA A 43 13.03 10.13 -2.45
C ALA A 43 13.36 11.56 -2.93
N PRO A 44 13.68 12.50 -2.03
CA PRO A 44 14.26 13.79 -2.40
C PRO A 44 15.66 13.61 -3.01
N ALA A 45 16.11 14.60 -3.79
CA ALA A 45 17.51 14.66 -4.24
C ALA A 45 18.49 14.58 -3.06
N ASP A 46 19.73 14.15 -3.30
CA ASP A 46 20.77 13.93 -2.31
C ASP A 46 20.47 12.83 -1.26
N SER A 47 19.41 12.03 -1.46
CA SER A 47 19.09 10.86 -0.62
C SER A 47 19.92 9.64 -1.00
N TYR A 48 19.88 8.63 -0.11
CA TYR A 48 20.41 7.30 -0.38
C TYR A 48 19.27 6.31 -0.68
N ILE A 49 19.56 5.28 -1.50
CA ILE A 49 18.72 4.12 -1.63
C ILE A 49 19.48 2.86 -1.20
N ALA A 50 18.99 2.18 -0.16
CA ALA A 50 19.60 0.95 0.32
C ALA A 50 19.15 -0.22 -0.56
N ILE A 51 20.12 -0.93 -1.11
CA ILE A 51 19.94 -2.08 -2.00
C ILE A 51 20.51 -3.36 -1.37
N PRO A 52 20.04 -4.55 -1.77
CA PRO A 52 20.64 -5.82 -1.35
C PRO A 52 22.14 -5.89 -1.64
N ASP A 53 22.90 -6.60 -0.79
CA ASP A 53 24.38 -6.66 -0.89
C ASP A 53 24.89 -7.43 -2.12
N ASP A 54 24.04 -8.22 -2.76
CA ASP A 54 24.31 -8.95 -3.99
C ASP A 54 23.99 -8.16 -5.27
N CYS A 55 23.49 -6.92 -5.15
CA CYS A 55 23.24 -6.02 -6.28
C CYS A 55 24.48 -5.21 -6.67
N SER A 56 24.53 -4.78 -7.94
CA SER A 56 25.62 -3.96 -8.47
C SER A 56 25.36 -2.47 -8.27
N ILE A 57 26.21 -1.81 -7.47
CA ILE A 57 26.15 -0.34 -7.28
C ILE A 57 26.30 0.40 -8.63
N ASP A 58 27.17 -0.07 -9.51
CA ASP A 58 27.42 0.59 -10.81
C ASP A 58 26.22 0.49 -11.76
N GLU A 59 25.51 -0.64 -11.75
CA GLU A 59 24.29 -0.82 -12.54
C GLU A 59 23.16 0.05 -12.00
N ASP A 60 22.96 0.06 -10.68
CA ASP A 60 21.94 0.86 -10.03
C ASP A 60 22.21 2.35 -10.18
N SER A 61 23.48 2.78 -10.08
CA SER A 61 23.87 4.17 -10.34
C SER A 61 23.57 4.60 -11.78
N ARG A 62 23.81 3.72 -12.75
CA ARG A 62 23.45 4.00 -14.15
C ARG A 62 21.94 4.09 -14.33
N TRP A 63 21.19 3.15 -13.75
CA TRP A 63 19.72 3.16 -13.80
C TRP A 63 19.12 4.46 -13.26
N LEU A 64 19.64 4.97 -12.13
CA LEU A 64 19.25 6.23 -11.49
C LEU A 64 19.64 7.43 -12.36
N HIS A 65 20.88 7.46 -12.86
CA HIS A 65 21.38 8.53 -13.71
C HIS A 65 20.57 8.66 -15.02
N ASP A 66 20.25 7.55 -15.68
CA ASP A 66 19.49 7.54 -16.93
C ASP A 66 18.06 8.07 -16.75
N ARG A 67 17.56 8.09 -15.49
CA ARG A 67 16.25 8.61 -15.11
C ARG A 67 16.31 9.97 -14.44
N HIS A 68 17.49 10.59 -14.42
CA HIS A 68 17.74 11.90 -13.80
C HIS A 68 17.34 11.95 -12.31
N LEU A 69 17.52 10.83 -11.59
CA LEU A 69 17.30 10.72 -10.16
C LEU A 69 18.64 10.94 -9.43
N ASP A 70 18.73 12.04 -8.69
CA ASP A 70 19.92 12.41 -7.91
C ASP A 70 19.92 11.68 -6.57
N ILE A 71 20.07 10.35 -6.63
CA ILE A 71 20.02 9.42 -5.50
C ILE A 71 21.27 8.54 -5.54
N THR A 72 21.84 8.28 -4.37
CA THR A 72 23.04 7.45 -4.24
C THR A 72 22.68 6.04 -3.77
N PRO A 73 22.92 4.96 -4.56
CA PRO A 73 22.72 3.61 -4.10
C PRO A 73 23.79 3.19 -3.09
N ILE A 74 23.38 2.45 -2.04
CA ILE A 74 24.27 1.93 -1.00
C ILE A 74 23.82 0.53 -0.60
N HIS A 75 24.76 -0.39 -0.36
CA HIS A 75 24.40 -1.71 0.14
C HIS A 75 23.79 -1.62 1.54
N ILE A 76 22.78 -2.44 1.83
CA ILE A 76 22.08 -2.41 3.12
C ILE A 76 23.04 -2.64 4.30
N SER A 77 24.05 -3.49 4.14
CA SER A 77 25.11 -3.73 5.15
C SER A 77 26.01 -2.51 5.40
N LYS A 78 25.94 -1.48 4.56
CA LYS A 78 26.75 -0.25 4.64
C LYS A 78 25.94 0.98 5.06
N VAL A 79 24.65 0.84 5.33
CA VAL A 79 23.82 1.97 5.73
C VAL A 79 24.30 2.63 7.02
N ALA A 80 24.88 1.87 7.95
CA ALA A 80 25.49 2.41 9.17
C ALA A 80 26.64 3.39 8.89
N ASP A 81 27.34 3.24 7.75
CA ASP A 81 28.47 4.11 7.36
C ASP A 81 27.99 5.53 6.95
N VAL A 82 26.70 5.70 6.65
CA VAL A 82 26.09 7.03 6.36
C VAL A 82 26.08 7.93 7.59
N GLY A 83 26.15 7.35 8.79
CA GLY A 83 26.11 8.08 10.06
C GLY A 83 24.66 8.44 10.45
N SER A 84 24.44 9.69 10.86
CA SER A 84 23.10 10.15 11.28
C SER A 84 22.13 10.14 10.08
N CYS A 85 21.18 9.21 10.08
CA CYS A 85 20.24 9.03 8.98
C CYS A 85 18.78 8.90 9.47
N CYS A 86 17.85 9.26 8.57
CA CYS A 86 16.45 8.97 8.69
C CYS A 86 16.11 7.86 7.68
N ILE A 87 15.55 6.75 8.16
CA ILE A 87 15.29 5.59 7.32
C ILE A 87 13.82 5.59 6.91
N HIS A 88 13.59 5.52 5.61
CA HIS A 88 12.28 5.50 4.96
C HIS A 88 12.08 4.16 4.24
N PRO A 89 11.67 3.09 4.92
CA PRO A 89 11.40 1.82 4.26
C PRO A 89 10.10 1.91 3.45
N TRP A 90 9.90 0.93 2.57
CA TRP A 90 8.57 0.70 2.00
C TRP A 90 7.52 0.56 3.10
N GLY A 91 7.80 -0.25 4.12
CA GLY A 91 7.01 -0.32 5.33
C GLY A 91 7.83 -0.81 6.54
N TRP A 92 7.51 -0.33 7.74
CA TRP A 92 8.16 -0.73 8.97
C TRP A 92 7.57 -2.02 9.55
N ASP A 93 8.41 -3.01 9.82
CA ASP A 93 8.08 -4.23 10.52
C ASP A 93 9.23 -4.69 11.43
N ALA A 94 8.93 -5.65 12.31
CA ALA A 94 9.91 -6.15 13.29
C ALA A 94 11.10 -6.86 12.62
N THR A 95 10.90 -7.49 11.47
CA THR A 95 11.95 -8.17 10.72
C THR A 95 12.93 -7.18 10.13
N LEU A 96 12.44 -6.12 9.49
CA LEU A 96 13.29 -5.07 8.95
C LEU A 96 14.09 -4.38 10.05
N ARG A 97 13.44 -3.99 11.16
CA ARG A 97 14.14 -3.40 12.30
C ARG A 97 15.27 -4.29 12.79
N TYR A 98 15.00 -5.60 12.94
CA TYR A 98 16.02 -6.56 13.35
C TYR A 98 17.19 -6.63 12.36
N GLN A 99 16.93 -6.66 11.04
CA GLN A 99 17.95 -6.66 10.01
C GLN A 99 18.82 -5.41 10.05
N LEU A 100 18.23 -4.23 10.24
CA LEU A 100 18.94 -2.96 10.33
C LEU A 100 19.82 -2.87 11.60
N LEU A 101 19.34 -3.40 12.73
CA LEU A 101 20.16 -3.53 13.94
C LEU A 101 21.37 -4.44 13.72
N GLN A 102 21.20 -5.58 13.02
CA GLN A 102 22.31 -6.47 12.67
C GLN A 102 23.29 -5.81 11.69
N ALA A 103 22.83 -4.89 10.84
CA ALA A 103 23.67 -4.06 9.97
C ALA A 103 24.38 -2.91 10.70
N GLY A 104 24.24 -2.81 12.03
CA GLY A 104 24.95 -1.85 12.86
C GLY A 104 24.30 -0.47 12.98
N ILE A 105 23.04 -0.33 12.57
CA ILE A 105 22.31 0.93 12.72
C ILE A 105 21.91 1.12 14.19
N SER A 106 22.13 2.34 14.73
CA SER A 106 21.76 2.66 16.10
C SER A 106 20.25 2.51 16.31
N PRO A 107 19.81 1.91 17.43
CA PRO A 107 18.40 1.85 17.82
C PRO A 107 17.71 3.23 17.84
N ASP A 108 18.46 4.31 18.07
CA ASP A 108 17.93 5.68 18.12
C ASP A 108 17.36 6.17 16.78
N TYR A 109 17.73 5.53 15.67
CA TYR A 109 17.21 5.84 14.32
C TYR A 109 16.11 4.88 13.86
N LEU A 110 15.69 3.94 14.71
CA LEU A 110 14.72 2.90 14.37
C LEU A 110 13.48 3.02 15.26
N PRO A 111 12.31 2.59 14.77
CA PRO A 111 11.12 2.57 15.59
C PRO A 111 11.28 1.66 16.81
N THR A 112 10.67 2.04 17.93
CA THR A 112 10.61 1.21 19.14
C THR A 112 9.69 0.01 18.92
N ASP A 113 9.75 -0.99 19.82
CA ASP A 113 8.85 -2.14 19.76
C ASP A 113 7.37 -1.71 19.91
N GLU A 114 7.08 -0.70 20.75
CA GLU A 114 5.75 -0.12 20.90
C GLU A 114 5.25 0.52 19.59
N GLN A 115 6.12 1.27 18.90
CA GLN A 115 5.78 1.85 17.60
C GLN A 115 5.51 0.76 16.53
N LEU A 116 6.29 -0.32 16.52
CA LEU A 116 6.05 -1.46 15.62
C LEU A 116 4.75 -2.19 15.96
N ASP A 117 4.40 -2.32 17.23
CA ASP A 117 3.11 -2.87 17.65
C ASP A 117 1.94 -2.01 17.18
N TRP A 118 2.06 -0.67 17.25
CA TRP A 118 1.08 0.24 16.69
C TRP A 118 0.96 0.12 15.19
N ILE A 119 2.09 0.09 14.46
CA ILE A 119 2.10 -0.11 13.00
C ILE A 119 1.37 -1.40 12.64
N ARG A 120 1.68 -2.51 13.31
CA ARG A 120 1.02 -3.79 13.07
C ARG A 120 -0.48 -3.76 13.34
N ARG A 121 -0.91 -3.13 14.44
CA ARG A 121 -2.34 -2.99 14.79
C ARG A 121 -3.08 -2.14 13.77
N LEU A 122 -2.51 -0.99 13.40
CA LEU A 122 -3.13 -0.04 12.47
C LEU A 122 -3.10 -0.52 11.01
N SER A 123 -2.13 -1.38 10.64
CA SER A 123 -2.11 -2.03 9.32
C SER A 123 -3.11 -3.19 9.20
N HIS A 124 -3.78 -3.58 10.27
CA HIS A 124 -4.86 -4.55 10.20
C HIS A 124 -6.04 -3.94 9.43
N ARG A 125 -6.62 -4.66 8.50
CA ARG A 125 -7.73 -4.17 7.65
C ARG A 125 -8.95 -3.66 8.44
N ARG A 126 -9.11 -4.04 9.72
CA ARG A 126 -10.14 -3.45 10.59
C ARG A 126 -10.01 -1.94 10.76
N THR A 127 -8.86 -1.35 10.46
CA THR A 127 -8.67 0.09 10.49
C THR A 127 -9.60 0.80 9.50
N SER A 128 -9.94 0.16 8.37
CA SER A 128 -10.97 0.70 7.47
C SER A 128 -12.35 0.81 8.12
N ILE A 129 -12.72 -0.15 8.99
CA ILE A 129 -13.97 -0.10 9.77
C ILE A 129 -13.98 1.15 10.67
N ALA A 130 -12.88 1.38 11.41
CA ALA A 130 -12.77 2.55 12.28
C ALA A 130 -12.86 3.88 11.50
N VAL A 131 -12.27 3.94 10.30
CA VAL A 131 -12.42 5.10 9.41
C VAL A 131 -13.89 5.29 8.98
N HIS A 132 -14.56 4.22 8.55
CA HIS A 132 -15.99 4.28 8.20
C HIS A 132 -16.86 4.75 9.36
N GLU A 133 -16.60 4.26 10.58
CA GLU A 133 -17.30 4.68 11.80
C GLU A 133 -17.06 6.16 12.12
N ALA A 134 -15.83 6.64 12.01
CA ALA A 134 -15.49 8.06 12.18
C ALA A 134 -16.22 8.96 11.18
N LEU A 135 -16.48 8.45 9.96
CA LEU A 135 -17.28 9.11 8.93
C LEU A 135 -18.81 8.90 9.10
N GLY A 136 -19.25 8.29 10.21
CA GLY A 136 -20.66 8.04 10.51
C GLY A 136 -21.31 6.98 9.62
N ASN A 137 -20.54 6.12 8.95
CA ASN A 137 -21.03 5.09 8.01
C ASN A 137 -21.95 5.64 6.90
N ALA A 138 -21.68 6.87 6.43
CA ALA A 138 -22.60 7.61 5.59
C ALA A 138 -22.42 7.39 4.09
N PHE A 139 -21.27 6.79 3.64
CA PHE A 139 -20.87 6.81 2.22
C PHE A 139 -21.07 5.48 1.51
N SER A 140 -20.70 4.38 2.13
CA SER A 140 -20.79 3.03 1.56
C SER A 140 -21.07 2.00 2.65
N PRO A 141 -21.46 0.75 2.31
CA PRO A 141 -21.55 -0.32 3.30
C PRO A 141 -20.21 -0.50 4.03
N CYS A 142 -20.25 -0.43 5.37
CA CYS A 142 -19.08 -0.66 6.20
C CYS A 142 -18.66 -2.14 6.14
N PRO A 143 -17.36 -2.46 6.03
CA PRO A 143 -16.86 -3.82 6.19
C PRO A 143 -17.20 -4.38 7.58
N VAL A 144 -17.27 -5.70 7.69
CA VAL A 144 -17.44 -6.38 8.99
C VAL A 144 -16.29 -7.34 9.23
N GLU A 145 -15.80 -7.38 10.46
CA GLU A 145 -14.79 -8.38 10.87
C GLU A 145 -15.48 -9.58 11.50
N LEU A 146 -15.21 -10.77 10.94
CA LEU A 146 -15.80 -12.04 11.39
C LEU A 146 -14.69 -13.02 11.80
N THR A 147 -14.96 -13.79 12.86
CA THR A 147 -13.99 -14.70 13.50
C THR A 147 -14.38 -16.18 13.44
N THR A 148 -15.58 -16.50 12.97
CA THR A 148 -16.04 -17.87 12.82
C THR A 148 -16.40 -18.20 11.37
N ALA A 149 -16.22 -19.45 10.98
CA ALA A 149 -16.56 -19.90 9.63
C ALA A 149 -18.08 -19.84 9.39
N GLU A 150 -18.88 -20.03 10.42
CA GLU A 150 -20.35 -19.96 10.37
C GLU A 150 -20.83 -18.57 10.05
N ASP A 151 -20.27 -17.53 10.71
CA ASP A 151 -20.64 -16.14 10.47
C ASP A 151 -20.19 -15.68 9.06
N VAL A 152 -19.00 -16.10 8.62
CA VAL A 152 -18.53 -15.83 7.24
C VAL A 152 -19.46 -16.48 6.22
N ALA A 153 -19.88 -17.73 6.44
CA ALA A 153 -20.84 -18.42 5.55
C ALA A 153 -22.20 -17.71 5.51
N ALA A 154 -22.71 -17.26 6.66
CA ALA A 154 -23.94 -16.48 6.75
C ALA A 154 -23.84 -15.16 5.98
N PHE A 155 -22.70 -14.46 6.13
CA PHE A 155 -22.44 -13.22 5.38
C PHE A 155 -22.42 -13.45 3.87
N MET A 156 -21.72 -14.49 3.40
CA MET A 156 -21.65 -14.84 1.96
C MET A 156 -23.03 -15.13 1.38
N HIS A 157 -23.89 -15.87 2.10
CA HIS A 157 -25.26 -16.16 1.66
C HIS A 157 -26.11 -14.88 1.54
N SER A 158 -25.91 -13.93 2.46
CA SER A 158 -26.67 -12.69 2.49
C SER A 158 -26.16 -11.67 1.45
N HIS A 159 -24.92 -11.80 1.00
CA HIS A 159 -24.23 -10.83 0.13
C HIS A 159 -23.49 -11.54 -1.02
N PRO A 160 -24.23 -12.06 -2.05
CA PRO A 160 -23.60 -12.64 -3.23
C PRO A 160 -22.67 -11.63 -3.91
N GLY A 161 -21.49 -12.08 -4.34
CA GLY A 161 -20.48 -11.23 -4.94
C GLY A 161 -19.59 -10.50 -3.93
N CYS A 162 -19.65 -10.87 -2.64
CA CYS A 162 -18.84 -10.28 -1.57
C CYS A 162 -17.34 -10.59 -1.70
N TYR A 163 -16.55 -9.85 -0.94
CA TYR A 163 -15.11 -10.08 -0.78
C TYR A 163 -14.79 -10.51 0.64
N LEU A 164 -13.93 -11.52 0.75
CA LEU A 164 -13.34 -11.97 2.00
C LEU A 164 -11.86 -11.60 1.98
N LYS A 165 -11.38 -10.86 2.99
CA LYS A 165 -10.02 -10.35 3.03
C LYS A 165 -9.33 -10.79 4.32
N MET A 166 -8.10 -11.31 4.20
CA MET A 166 -7.26 -11.59 5.37
C MET A 166 -6.82 -10.28 6.03
N PRO A 167 -6.70 -10.22 7.36
CA PRO A 167 -6.30 -9.02 8.12
C PRO A 167 -5.05 -8.32 7.62
N TRP A 168 -4.00 -9.09 7.34
CA TRP A 168 -2.74 -8.59 6.78
C TRP A 168 -2.44 -9.35 5.50
N SER A 169 -2.48 -8.66 4.40
CA SER A 169 -2.06 -9.21 3.10
C SER A 169 -1.80 -8.07 2.14
N GLY A 170 -0.82 -8.22 1.28
CA GLY A 170 -0.49 -7.24 0.25
C GLY A 170 -0.69 -7.79 -1.16
N SER A 171 -0.76 -6.90 -2.13
CA SER A 171 -0.80 -7.22 -3.56
C SER A 171 -1.91 -8.20 -3.94
N GLY A 172 -3.12 -8.04 -3.40
CA GLY A 172 -4.29 -8.89 -3.70
C GLY A 172 -4.21 -10.33 -3.17
N LYS A 173 -3.05 -10.75 -2.65
CA LYS A 173 -2.90 -12.08 -2.03
C LYS A 173 -3.62 -12.08 -0.69
N GLY A 174 -4.53 -13.03 -0.46
CA GLY A 174 -5.36 -13.06 0.76
C GLY A 174 -6.70 -12.34 0.61
N ILE A 175 -7.08 -12.01 -0.63
CA ILE A 175 -8.42 -11.56 -0.99
C ILE A 175 -9.11 -12.68 -1.77
N TYR A 176 -10.34 -13.00 -1.41
CA TYR A 176 -11.18 -13.95 -2.11
C TYR A 176 -12.50 -13.30 -2.51
N ARG A 177 -12.79 -13.25 -3.81
CA ARG A 177 -14.07 -12.79 -4.33
C ARG A 177 -15.03 -13.97 -4.43
N VAL A 178 -16.12 -13.92 -3.70
CA VAL A 178 -17.16 -14.95 -3.71
C VAL A 178 -18.19 -14.62 -4.78
N ILE A 179 -18.15 -15.32 -5.90
CA ILE A 179 -19.13 -15.13 -6.99
C ILE A 179 -20.39 -15.95 -6.69
N ASP A 180 -20.22 -17.23 -6.36
CA ASP A 180 -21.30 -18.16 -5.99
C ASP A 180 -20.93 -18.85 -4.67
N PRO A 181 -21.65 -18.56 -3.57
CA PRO A 181 -21.35 -19.15 -2.27
C PRO A 181 -21.61 -20.67 -2.22
N THR A 182 -22.34 -21.24 -3.20
CA THR A 182 -22.71 -22.66 -3.22
C THR A 182 -21.89 -23.52 -4.16
N GLY A 183 -21.24 -22.90 -5.16
CA GLY A 183 -20.58 -23.57 -6.28
C GLY A 183 -19.10 -23.85 -6.09
N ASP A 184 -18.43 -23.17 -5.16
CA ASP A 184 -16.97 -23.26 -5.00
C ASP A 184 -16.57 -24.05 -3.74
N ASN A 185 -16.20 -25.32 -3.95
CA ASN A 185 -15.75 -26.22 -2.88
C ASN A 185 -14.41 -25.82 -2.23
N HIS A 186 -13.69 -24.83 -2.78
CA HIS A 186 -12.41 -24.34 -2.22
C HIS A 186 -12.62 -23.28 -1.14
N VAL A 187 -13.74 -22.54 -1.19
CA VAL A 187 -14.04 -21.44 -0.26
C VAL A 187 -14.00 -21.87 1.20
N PRO A 188 -14.67 -22.97 1.65
CA PRO A 188 -14.64 -23.36 3.05
C PRO A 188 -13.23 -23.62 3.59
N ARG A 189 -12.41 -24.33 2.82
CA ARG A 189 -11.00 -24.60 3.18
C ARG A 189 -10.17 -23.33 3.26
N TRP A 190 -10.39 -22.39 2.34
CA TRP A 190 -9.69 -21.13 2.36
C TRP A 190 -10.06 -20.31 3.61
N ILE A 191 -11.36 -20.25 3.97
CA ILE A 191 -11.88 -19.58 5.17
C ILE A 191 -11.23 -20.18 6.42
N GLU A 192 -11.32 -21.51 6.62
CA GLU A 192 -10.71 -22.20 7.75
C GLU A 192 -9.21 -21.92 7.86
N GLY A 193 -8.48 -22.00 6.74
CA GLY A 193 -7.06 -21.71 6.68
C GLY A 193 -6.72 -20.25 6.99
N ALA A 194 -7.54 -19.30 6.57
CA ALA A 194 -7.35 -17.87 6.85
C ALA A 194 -7.63 -17.56 8.33
N LEU A 195 -8.73 -18.04 8.88
CA LEU A 195 -9.09 -17.89 10.29
C LEU A 195 -8.04 -18.53 11.21
N HIS A 196 -7.55 -19.74 10.85
CA HIS A 196 -6.48 -20.41 11.62
C HIS A 196 -5.18 -19.59 11.64
N ARG A 197 -4.80 -18.96 10.51
CA ARG A 197 -3.55 -18.20 10.41
C ARG A 197 -3.60 -16.82 11.03
N GLN A 198 -4.72 -16.09 10.88
CA GLN A 198 -4.80 -14.68 11.23
C GLN A 198 -5.96 -14.31 12.17
N GLY A 199 -6.79 -15.28 12.56
CA GLY A 199 -7.81 -15.15 13.61
C GLY A 199 -9.13 -14.55 13.14
N SER A 200 -9.17 -13.79 12.03
CA SER A 200 -10.38 -13.16 11.52
C SER A 200 -10.33 -13.00 10.00
N LEU A 201 -11.46 -12.62 9.43
CA LEU A 201 -11.61 -12.15 8.05
C LEU A 201 -12.40 -10.86 8.04
N LEU A 202 -12.03 -9.92 7.19
CA LEU A 202 -12.90 -8.81 6.81
C LEU A 202 -13.77 -9.23 5.63
N CYS A 203 -15.08 -9.00 5.80
CA CYS A 203 -16.09 -9.31 4.81
C CYS A 203 -16.69 -8.01 4.29
N GLU A 204 -16.69 -7.84 2.98
CA GLU A 204 -17.17 -6.63 2.31
C GLU A 204 -18.22 -6.96 1.27
N VAL A 205 -19.24 -6.14 1.19
CA VAL A 205 -20.24 -6.22 0.11
C VAL A 205 -19.56 -5.88 -1.21
N GLY A 206 -19.79 -6.67 -2.25
CA GLY A 206 -19.31 -6.35 -3.60
C GLY A 206 -20.02 -5.11 -4.15
N LEU A 207 -19.23 -4.13 -4.56
CA LEU A 207 -19.74 -2.89 -5.16
C LEU A 207 -19.48 -2.90 -6.67
N ASP A 208 -20.34 -2.23 -7.42
CA ASP A 208 -20.22 -2.08 -8.88
C ASP A 208 -19.20 -0.98 -9.20
N ARG A 209 -17.93 -1.37 -9.26
CA ARG A 209 -16.76 -0.51 -9.37
C ARG A 209 -16.77 0.32 -10.65
N VAL A 210 -16.52 1.64 -10.48
CA VAL A 210 -16.30 2.60 -11.57
C VAL A 210 -14.81 2.92 -11.70
N GLN A 211 -14.16 3.32 -10.58
CA GLN A 211 -12.76 3.72 -10.58
C GLN A 211 -12.13 3.46 -9.22
N ASP A 212 -11.00 2.76 -9.19
CA ASP A 212 -10.12 2.68 -8.03
C ASP A 212 -9.17 3.88 -8.02
N PHE A 213 -9.00 4.49 -6.86
CA PHE A 213 -8.02 5.53 -6.64
C PHE A 213 -7.58 5.53 -5.18
N ALA A 214 -6.52 6.25 -4.86
CA ALA A 214 -6.10 6.47 -3.48
C ALA A 214 -5.71 7.93 -3.25
N ILE A 215 -5.77 8.35 -1.99
CA ILE A 215 -5.03 9.51 -1.51
C ILE A 215 -3.72 9.01 -0.90
N GLU A 216 -2.62 9.63 -1.35
CA GLU A 216 -1.29 9.35 -0.84
C GLU A 216 -0.90 10.42 0.16
N CYS A 217 -0.52 10.00 1.36
CA CYS A 217 -0.33 10.89 2.50
C CYS A 217 1.00 10.61 3.22
N ILE A 218 1.40 11.56 4.03
CA ILE A 218 2.44 11.39 5.04
C ILE A 218 1.90 11.83 6.40
N CYS A 219 2.04 10.98 7.42
CA CYS A 219 1.84 11.36 8.81
C CYS A 219 3.14 11.91 9.38
N ARG A 220 3.06 13.09 9.97
CA ARG A 220 4.18 13.73 10.68
C ARG A 220 3.64 14.58 11.83
N ASP A 221 4.25 14.42 13.01
CA ASP A 221 3.93 15.22 14.20
C ASP A 221 2.43 15.20 14.58
N GLY A 222 1.78 14.03 14.41
CA GLY A 222 0.39 13.83 14.77
C GLY A 222 -0.62 14.29 13.71
N HIS A 223 -0.17 14.65 12.50
CA HIS A 223 -1.03 15.11 11.41
C HIS A 223 -0.77 14.36 10.11
N ALA A 224 -1.84 14.08 9.38
CA ALA A 224 -1.80 13.55 8.03
C ALA A 224 -1.82 14.69 6.99
N MET A 225 -0.85 14.67 6.10
CA MET A 225 -0.76 15.64 5.00
C MET A 225 -0.95 14.93 3.66
N LEU A 226 -1.87 15.41 2.84
CA LEU A 226 -2.07 14.93 1.49
C LEU A 226 -0.85 15.25 0.63
N MET A 227 -0.29 14.23 -0.02
CA MET A 227 0.86 14.35 -0.93
C MET A 227 0.44 14.26 -2.40
N GLY A 228 -0.65 13.57 -2.68
CA GLY A 228 -1.13 13.39 -4.05
C GLY A 228 -2.30 12.41 -4.15
N TYR A 229 -2.70 12.22 -5.39
CA TYR A 229 -3.68 11.20 -5.78
C TYR A 229 -2.99 10.14 -6.61
N SER A 230 -3.45 8.91 -6.49
CA SER A 230 -3.16 7.85 -7.44
C SER A 230 -4.45 7.31 -8.02
N VAL A 231 -4.45 7.08 -9.32
CA VAL A 231 -5.57 6.46 -10.04
C VAL A 231 -5.02 5.21 -10.69
N PHE A 232 -5.67 4.08 -10.44
CA PHE A 232 -5.16 2.79 -10.85
C PHE A 232 -6.27 1.83 -11.26
N ASP A 233 -5.88 0.81 -12.00
CA ASP A 233 -6.72 -0.31 -12.33
C ASP A 233 -6.24 -1.54 -11.55
N SER A 234 -7.18 -2.24 -10.92
CA SER A 234 -6.92 -3.53 -10.28
C SER A 234 -7.43 -4.65 -11.18
N ASP A 235 -6.70 -5.74 -11.22
CA ASP A 235 -7.12 -6.94 -11.95
C ASP A 235 -8.30 -7.65 -11.25
N PHE A 236 -8.71 -8.79 -11.81
CA PHE A 236 -9.79 -9.62 -11.24
C PHE A 236 -9.48 -10.10 -9.80
N HIS A 237 -8.21 -10.23 -9.44
CA HIS A 237 -7.76 -10.65 -8.11
C HIS A 237 -7.47 -9.47 -7.16
N SER A 238 -7.89 -8.24 -7.53
CA SER A 238 -7.62 -7.02 -6.79
C SER A 238 -6.11 -6.73 -6.61
N GLN A 239 -5.29 -7.19 -7.58
CA GLN A 239 -3.88 -6.84 -7.64
C GLN A 239 -3.71 -5.56 -8.45
N PHE A 240 -2.72 -4.75 -8.09
CA PHE A 240 -2.35 -3.57 -8.87
C PHE A 240 -1.98 -3.99 -10.30
N GLY A 241 -2.73 -3.56 -11.26
CA GLY A 241 -2.52 -3.83 -12.69
C GLY A 241 -1.71 -2.71 -13.35
N SER A 242 -2.27 -1.50 -13.33
CA SER A 242 -1.61 -0.31 -13.87
C SER A 242 -1.98 0.93 -13.06
N GLY A 243 -1.07 1.92 -13.03
CA GLY A 243 -1.30 3.22 -12.41
C GLY A 243 -1.16 4.34 -13.43
N ARG A 244 -2.03 5.33 -13.36
CA ARG A 244 -1.93 6.53 -14.17
C ARG A 244 -0.85 7.45 -13.61
N VAL A 245 0.07 7.87 -14.47
CA VAL A 245 1.10 8.86 -14.16
C VAL A 245 0.69 10.19 -14.77
N ALA A 246 0.40 11.17 -13.92
CA ALA A 246 0.02 12.53 -14.33
C ALA A 246 0.28 13.52 -13.17
N PRO A 247 0.32 14.85 -13.43
CA PRO A 247 0.34 15.85 -12.38
C PRO A 247 -0.86 15.70 -11.42
N MET A 248 -0.62 16.01 -10.14
CA MET A 248 -1.64 15.88 -9.08
C MET A 248 -2.94 16.61 -9.43
N GLU A 249 -2.82 17.83 -9.98
CA GLU A 249 -3.94 18.67 -10.38
C GLU A 249 -4.82 17.99 -11.44
N ALA A 250 -4.19 17.34 -12.42
CA ALA A 250 -4.92 16.65 -13.49
C ALA A 250 -5.68 15.42 -12.99
N LEU A 251 -5.08 14.66 -12.03
CA LEU A 251 -5.76 13.52 -11.39
C LEU A 251 -6.92 14.01 -10.50
N HIS A 252 -6.72 15.07 -9.76
CA HIS A 252 -7.75 15.69 -8.92
C HIS A 252 -8.93 16.20 -9.76
N GLU A 253 -8.66 16.97 -10.83
CA GLU A 253 -9.72 17.46 -11.75
C GLU A 253 -10.50 16.30 -12.37
N MET A 254 -9.82 15.23 -12.76
CA MET A 254 -10.47 14.02 -13.30
C MET A 254 -11.42 13.40 -12.27
N LEU A 255 -10.98 13.22 -11.03
CA LEU A 255 -11.78 12.62 -9.96
C LEU A 255 -12.97 13.54 -9.57
N LEU A 256 -12.75 14.86 -9.48
CA LEU A 256 -13.82 15.86 -9.26
C LEU A 256 -14.87 15.84 -10.37
N GLY A 257 -14.45 15.63 -11.62
CA GLY A 257 -15.37 15.48 -12.76
C GLY A 257 -16.25 14.24 -12.65
N MET A 258 -15.83 13.20 -11.91
CA MET A 258 -16.61 11.99 -11.65
C MET A 258 -17.44 12.10 -10.37
N TYR A 259 -16.94 12.78 -9.34
CA TYR A 259 -17.61 12.91 -8.05
C TYR A 259 -17.35 14.30 -7.44
N SER A 260 -18.34 15.20 -7.53
CA SER A 260 -18.21 16.62 -7.18
C SER A 260 -17.96 16.90 -5.69
N ASP A 261 -18.36 15.99 -4.82
CA ASP A 261 -18.22 16.13 -3.36
C ASP A 261 -16.91 15.50 -2.84
N LEU A 262 -15.91 15.32 -3.72
CA LEU A 262 -14.64 14.66 -3.40
C LEU A 262 -13.89 15.38 -2.27
N ASP A 263 -13.65 16.67 -2.40
CA ASP A 263 -12.80 17.43 -1.46
C ASP A 263 -13.36 17.48 -0.01
N PRO A 264 -14.67 17.71 0.21
CA PRO A 264 -15.25 17.59 1.54
C PRO A 264 -15.06 16.21 2.17
N VAL A 265 -15.17 15.13 1.37
CA VAL A 265 -14.99 13.76 1.89
C VAL A 265 -13.54 13.49 2.21
N ILE A 266 -12.60 13.89 1.33
CA ILE A 266 -11.16 13.77 1.61
C ILE A 266 -10.78 14.51 2.89
N GLY A 267 -11.32 15.73 3.09
CA GLY A 267 -11.11 16.47 4.34
C GLY A 267 -11.57 15.70 5.57
N GLN A 268 -12.73 15.05 5.52
CA GLN A 268 -13.23 14.21 6.62
C GLN A 268 -12.35 12.96 6.83
N VAL A 269 -11.88 12.32 5.75
CA VAL A 269 -10.97 11.16 5.85
C VAL A 269 -9.66 11.58 6.51
N LEU A 270 -9.06 12.70 6.11
CA LEU A 270 -7.81 13.19 6.72
C LEU A 270 -8.00 13.50 8.20
N MET A 271 -9.14 14.10 8.61
CA MET A 271 -9.46 14.28 10.03
C MET A 271 -9.57 12.94 10.77
N ALA A 272 -10.21 11.93 10.18
CA ALA A 272 -10.27 10.59 10.78
C ALA A 272 -8.89 9.97 10.92
N ILE A 273 -8.00 10.16 9.95
CA ILE A 273 -6.60 9.69 10.03
C ILE A 273 -5.81 10.44 11.11
N ASP A 274 -6.02 11.75 11.26
CA ASP A 274 -5.43 12.57 12.34
C ASP A 274 -5.81 12.03 13.73
N ASP A 275 -7.06 11.62 13.90
CA ASP A 275 -7.56 11.12 15.18
C ASP A 275 -7.13 9.65 15.44
N LEU A 276 -7.16 8.80 14.44
CA LEU A 276 -7.02 7.35 14.59
C LEU A 276 -5.59 6.84 14.39
N ILE A 277 -4.80 7.45 13.51
CA ILE A 277 -3.51 6.92 13.04
C ILE A 277 -2.35 7.83 13.38
N ALA A 278 -2.42 9.10 13.05
CA ALA A 278 -1.32 10.04 13.16
C ALA A 278 -0.73 10.20 14.60
N PRO A 279 -1.48 10.00 15.70
CA PRO A 279 -0.91 10.00 17.04
C PRO A 279 0.07 8.85 17.32
N HIS A 280 0.02 7.77 16.53
CA HIS A 280 0.78 6.54 16.75
C HIS A 280 1.69 6.17 15.58
N TYR A 281 1.64 6.93 14.48
CA TYR A 281 2.36 6.61 13.26
C TYR A 281 2.99 7.87 12.64
N ASN A 282 4.28 7.78 12.33
CA ASN A 282 5.00 8.74 11.49
C ASN A 282 5.53 8.02 10.26
N GLY A 283 5.14 8.46 9.07
CA GLY A 283 5.58 7.83 7.82
C GLY A 283 4.55 7.98 6.70
N TYR A 284 4.85 7.33 5.60
CA TYR A 284 4.00 7.33 4.42
C TYR A 284 2.80 6.40 4.60
N LEU A 285 1.64 6.81 4.12
CA LEU A 285 0.46 5.95 4.04
C LEU A 285 -0.39 6.26 2.81
N GLY A 286 -1.02 5.23 2.26
CA GLY A 286 -2.04 5.33 1.22
C GLY A 286 -3.40 4.92 1.75
N ILE A 287 -4.46 5.62 1.34
CA ILE A 287 -5.84 5.25 1.65
C ILE A 287 -6.53 4.93 0.33
N ASP A 288 -6.75 3.64 0.09
CA ASP A 288 -7.44 3.18 -1.10
C ASP A 288 -8.93 3.53 -1.01
N MET A 289 -9.44 4.09 -2.07
CA MET A 289 -10.81 4.57 -2.23
C MET A 289 -11.40 4.02 -3.53
N MET A 290 -12.71 4.04 -3.66
CA MET A 290 -13.37 3.54 -4.87
C MET A 290 -14.62 4.35 -5.20
N LEU A 291 -14.74 4.79 -6.45
CA LEU A 291 -15.99 5.22 -7.02
C LEU A 291 -16.76 4.00 -7.54
N TYR A 292 -18.06 3.95 -7.27
CA TYR A 292 -18.91 2.82 -7.65
C TYR A 292 -20.32 3.29 -8.03
N TRP A 293 -21.06 2.48 -8.80
CA TRP A 293 -22.46 2.72 -9.07
C TRP A 293 -23.33 2.29 -7.88
N ASP A 294 -24.10 3.23 -7.32
CA ASP A 294 -25.11 2.91 -6.31
C ASP A 294 -26.32 2.20 -6.95
N LYS A 295 -27.21 1.67 -6.11
CA LYS A 295 -28.45 1.01 -6.56
C LYS A 295 -29.41 1.91 -7.35
N ASN A 296 -29.20 3.21 -7.37
CA ASN A 296 -30.00 4.19 -8.11
C ASN A 296 -29.30 4.62 -9.42
N GLY A 297 -28.17 4.01 -9.77
CA GLY A 297 -27.38 4.34 -10.95
C GLY A 297 -26.63 5.67 -10.84
N ARG A 298 -26.28 6.13 -9.64
CA ARG A 298 -25.48 7.32 -9.40
C ARG A 298 -24.09 6.91 -8.93
N ILE A 299 -23.07 7.71 -9.27
CA ILE A 299 -21.73 7.51 -8.75
C ILE A 299 -21.73 7.85 -7.25
N ALA A 300 -21.25 6.92 -6.45
CA ALA A 300 -21.05 7.02 -5.03
C ALA A 300 -19.58 6.74 -4.70
N LEU A 301 -19.16 7.10 -3.49
CA LEU A 301 -17.79 6.95 -3.02
C LEU A 301 -17.72 5.95 -1.86
N ASN A 302 -16.82 4.98 -1.95
CA ASN A 302 -16.29 4.26 -0.81
C ASN A 302 -15.02 5.00 -0.32
N PRO A 303 -15.07 5.66 0.84
CA PRO A 303 -14.00 6.56 1.29
C PRO A 303 -12.80 5.84 1.90
N CYS A 304 -12.91 4.53 2.17
CA CYS A 304 -11.81 3.74 2.73
C CYS A 304 -12.00 2.25 2.43
N VAL A 305 -11.44 1.79 1.34
CA VAL A 305 -11.34 0.36 1.00
C VAL A 305 -10.25 -0.31 1.82
N GLU A 306 -9.11 0.38 1.98
CA GLU A 306 -7.95 -0.11 2.74
C GLU A 306 -7.07 1.05 3.18
N VAL A 307 -6.43 0.92 4.36
CA VAL A 307 -5.38 1.82 4.82
C VAL A 307 -4.05 1.08 4.75
N ASN A 308 -3.12 1.60 3.96
CA ASN A 308 -1.80 1.06 3.73
C ASN A 308 -0.76 1.89 4.51
N LEU A 309 -0.31 1.46 5.70
CA LEU A 309 0.70 2.18 6.51
C LEU A 309 2.10 1.93 5.97
N ARG A 310 2.33 2.31 4.74
CA ARG A 310 3.57 2.11 3.99
C ARG A 310 3.56 2.96 2.73
N MET A 311 4.70 2.99 2.03
CA MET A 311 4.69 3.45 0.63
C MET A 311 3.84 2.52 -0.23
N THR A 312 3.26 3.08 -1.28
CA THR A 312 2.40 2.38 -2.24
C THR A 312 2.92 2.56 -3.66
N MET A 313 2.45 1.72 -4.59
CA MET A 313 2.72 1.94 -6.02
C MET A 313 2.07 3.25 -6.50
N GLY A 314 0.94 3.62 -5.90
CA GLY A 314 0.28 4.90 -6.15
C GLY A 314 1.14 6.10 -5.77
N MET A 315 1.88 6.01 -4.66
CA MET A 315 2.82 7.07 -4.28
C MET A 315 3.97 7.21 -5.28
N VAL A 316 4.46 6.10 -5.83
CA VAL A 316 5.47 6.11 -6.90
C VAL A 316 4.92 6.81 -8.16
N THR A 317 3.72 6.44 -8.61
CA THR A 317 3.09 7.07 -9.80
C THR A 317 2.76 8.54 -9.59
N ALA A 318 2.29 8.92 -8.40
CA ALA A 318 2.05 10.31 -8.01
C ALA A 318 3.35 11.13 -8.02
N ALA A 319 4.44 10.58 -7.49
CA ALA A 319 5.75 11.24 -7.51
C ALA A 319 6.30 11.38 -8.94
N MET A 320 6.20 10.35 -9.77
CA MET A 320 6.56 10.40 -11.19
C MET A 320 5.84 11.54 -11.93
N GLY A 321 4.53 11.68 -11.70
CA GLY A 321 3.74 12.73 -12.33
C GLY A 321 4.07 14.13 -11.80
N SER A 322 4.01 14.30 -10.48
CA SER A 322 4.06 15.64 -9.87
C SER A 322 5.47 16.18 -9.68
N ARG A 323 6.47 15.32 -9.38
CA ARG A 323 7.85 15.76 -9.15
C ARG A 323 8.73 15.67 -10.39
N HIS A 324 8.52 14.63 -11.22
CA HIS A 324 9.37 14.37 -12.37
C HIS A 324 8.71 14.73 -13.71
N GLY A 325 7.46 15.25 -13.69
CA GLY A 325 6.75 15.73 -14.87
C GLY A 325 6.42 14.64 -15.90
N LEU A 326 6.44 13.36 -15.49
CA LEU A 326 6.15 12.25 -16.39
C LEU A 326 4.63 12.10 -16.58
N GLN A 327 4.23 11.57 -17.73
CA GLN A 327 2.83 11.31 -18.05
C GLN A 327 2.69 9.98 -18.79
N GLY A 328 1.72 9.18 -18.41
CA GLY A 328 1.49 7.90 -19.07
C GLY A 328 0.79 6.86 -18.17
N SER A 329 1.03 5.60 -18.49
CA SER A 329 0.60 4.45 -17.70
C SER A 329 1.81 3.69 -17.18
N PHE A 330 1.86 3.50 -15.87
CA PHE A 330 2.88 2.71 -15.18
C PHE A 330 2.36 1.30 -14.95
N THR A 331 3.16 0.30 -15.31
CA THR A 331 2.80 -1.13 -15.14
C THR A 331 4.01 -1.89 -14.65
N ILE A 332 3.79 -2.88 -13.77
CA ILE A 332 4.80 -3.86 -13.41
C ILE A 332 4.63 -5.05 -14.33
N VAL A 333 5.68 -5.36 -15.09
CA VAL A 333 5.70 -6.48 -16.03
C VAL A 333 6.55 -7.62 -15.47
N ALA A 334 6.04 -8.84 -15.58
CA ALA A 334 6.78 -10.05 -15.25
C ALA A 334 7.35 -10.66 -16.54
N SER A 335 8.60 -11.07 -16.50
CA SER A 335 9.31 -11.77 -17.59
C SER A 335 9.99 -13.03 -17.05
N GLU A 336 10.60 -13.81 -17.93
CA GLU A 336 11.42 -14.99 -17.54
C GLU A 336 12.62 -14.58 -16.68
N SER A 337 13.12 -13.35 -16.82
CA SER A 337 14.25 -12.80 -16.07
C SER A 337 13.88 -12.14 -14.74
N GLY A 338 12.58 -11.97 -14.44
CA GLY A 338 12.09 -11.32 -13.22
C GLY A 338 11.03 -10.25 -13.50
N HIS A 339 11.00 -9.21 -12.65
CA HIS A 339 10.03 -8.11 -12.75
C HIS A 339 10.74 -6.84 -13.20
N ASP A 340 10.06 -6.05 -14.00
CA ASP A 340 10.50 -4.72 -14.41
C ASP A 340 9.33 -3.74 -14.41
N VAL A 341 9.60 -2.48 -14.56
CA VAL A 341 8.62 -1.41 -14.67
C VAL A 341 8.58 -0.85 -16.07
N GLU A 342 7.38 -0.71 -16.62
CA GLU A 342 7.15 -0.02 -17.88
C GLU A 342 6.37 1.26 -17.65
N LEU A 343 6.87 2.36 -18.20
CA LEU A 343 6.15 3.61 -18.35
C LEU A 343 5.81 3.80 -19.83
N GLN A 344 4.57 3.51 -20.18
CA GLN A 344 4.04 3.82 -21.50
C GLN A 344 3.62 5.29 -21.53
N GLN A 345 4.47 6.14 -22.13
CA GLN A 345 4.16 7.56 -22.28
C GLN A 345 2.98 7.74 -23.27
N ASN A 346 1.98 8.50 -22.85
CA ASN A 346 0.92 8.92 -23.78
C ASN A 346 1.57 9.81 -24.85
N GLN A 347 1.64 9.33 -26.09
CA GLN A 347 1.92 10.23 -27.20
C GLN A 347 0.78 11.25 -27.23
N LEU A 348 1.08 12.49 -26.87
CA LEU A 348 0.17 13.61 -27.07
C LEU A 348 -0.17 13.65 -28.57
N LYS A 349 -1.40 13.26 -28.91
CA LYS A 349 -1.96 13.49 -30.23
C LYS A 349 -2.52 14.89 -30.33
#